data_a995ebeee637b93c218bd9bf08417511
#
_entry.id   a995ebeee637b93c218bd9bf08417511
#
_cell.length_a   1.000
_cell.length_b   1.000
_cell.length_c   1.000
_cell.angle_alpha   90.00
_cell.angle_beta   90.00
_cell.angle_gamma   90.00
#
_symmetry.space_group_name_H-M   'P 1'
#
loop_
_entity.id
_entity.type
_entity.pdbx_description
1 polymer ?
#
loop_
_entity_poly.entity_id
_entity_poly.type
_entity_poly.pdbx_seq_one_letter_code
_entity_poly.pdbx_strand_id
1 'polypeptide(L)'
;LFGDTAVAVNPDDERYKDIVGKMLKLPMTDREIPVIADPYVDKEFGTGCVKITPAHDPNDFEVGKRHNLEEIVVINDDATMNKLAGKYEGMDRYESRKALVKDLEEAGLLVKVVPHSHNVGTHDRCGTTVEPMIKQQWFVKMDEMIKPAVEGVKNGDIQLLPKRMEKTYFNWTDNIRDWCISRQLWWGHRIPAYYCDECG
;
A
#
# COMPACT_ATOMS: atom_id res chain seq x y z
N LEU A 1 -12.66 -1.01 -3.80
CA LEU A 1 -13.45 -2.19 -4.18
C LEU A 1 -12.91 -2.89 -5.42
N PHE A 2 -12.76 -2.22 -6.58
CA PHE A 2 -12.34 -2.87 -7.84
C PHE A 2 -10.93 -3.48 -7.80
N GLY A 3 -10.04 -2.93 -6.99
CA GLY A 3 -8.69 -3.45 -6.79
C GLY A 3 -8.53 -4.38 -5.58
N ASP A 4 -9.62 -4.71 -4.88
CA ASP A 4 -9.54 -5.60 -3.73
C ASP A 4 -9.22 -7.03 -4.17
N THR A 5 -8.30 -7.69 -3.45
CA THR A 5 -7.83 -9.03 -3.77
C THR A 5 -7.96 -10.02 -2.62
N ALA A 6 -8.35 -9.55 -1.43
CA ALA A 6 -8.72 -10.39 -0.31
C ALA A 6 -9.59 -9.62 0.69
N VAL A 7 -10.24 -10.37 1.59
CA VAL A 7 -10.75 -9.87 2.87
C VAL A 7 -9.90 -10.49 3.97
N ALA A 8 -9.30 -9.67 4.82
CA ALA A 8 -8.51 -10.13 5.95
C ALA A 8 -9.34 -10.11 7.24
N VAL A 9 -9.12 -11.10 8.10
CA VAL A 9 -9.66 -11.20 9.45
C VAL A 9 -8.53 -11.49 10.43
N ASN A 10 -8.70 -11.15 11.68
CA ASN A 10 -7.70 -11.49 12.68
C ASN A 10 -7.73 -13.02 12.96
N PRO A 11 -6.56 -13.71 13.02
CA PRO A 11 -6.51 -15.15 13.27
C PRO A 11 -7.12 -15.57 14.63
N ASP A 12 -7.14 -14.67 15.60
CA ASP A 12 -7.69 -14.90 16.94
C ASP A 12 -9.17 -14.47 17.06
N ASP A 13 -9.82 -14.10 15.95
CA ASP A 13 -11.23 -13.71 15.94
C ASP A 13 -12.13 -14.93 15.69
N GLU A 14 -12.74 -15.42 16.75
CA GLU A 14 -13.63 -16.60 16.70
C GLU A 14 -14.82 -16.43 15.75
N ARG A 15 -15.25 -15.17 15.51
CA ARG A 15 -16.42 -14.88 14.64
C ARG A 15 -16.22 -15.30 13.20
N TYR A 16 -14.97 -15.36 12.75
CA TYR A 16 -14.62 -15.52 11.34
C TYR A 16 -13.77 -16.76 11.03
N LYS A 17 -13.41 -17.56 12.03
CA LYS A 17 -12.58 -18.76 11.84
C LYS A 17 -13.13 -19.70 10.78
N ASP A 18 -14.44 -19.89 10.74
CA ASP A 18 -15.09 -20.82 9.83
C ASP A 18 -15.12 -20.36 8.37
N ILE A 19 -14.80 -19.09 8.11
CA ILE A 19 -14.80 -18.54 6.75
C ILE A 19 -13.40 -18.31 6.18
N VAL A 20 -12.35 -18.43 6.99
CA VAL A 20 -10.97 -18.34 6.50
C VAL A 20 -10.72 -19.40 5.44
N GLY A 21 -10.14 -19.01 4.32
CA GLY A 21 -9.90 -19.86 3.15
C GLY A 21 -11.08 -20.01 2.20
N LYS A 22 -12.27 -19.49 2.54
CA LYS A 22 -13.40 -19.45 1.61
C LYS A 22 -13.30 -18.28 0.65
N MET A 23 -13.97 -18.40 -0.50
CA MET A 23 -14.07 -17.35 -1.51
C MET A 23 -15.32 -16.51 -1.28
N LEU A 24 -15.20 -15.22 -1.47
CA LEU A 24 -16.29 -14.25 -1.38
C LEU A 24 -16.48 -13.58 -2.74
N LYS A 25 -17.74 -13.46 -3.18
CA LYS A 25 -18.04 -12.68 -4.37
C LYS A 25 -17.84 -11.19 -4.08
N LEU A 26 -16.97 -10.56 -4.85
CA LEU A 26 -16.71 -9.12 -4.74
C LEU A 26 -17.88 -8.34 -5.36
N PRO A 27 -18.61 -7.50 -4.61
CA PRO A 27 -19.75 -6.75 -5.13
C PRO A 27 -19.41 -5.91 -6.37
N MET A 28 -20.36 -5.74 -7.27
CA MET A 28 -20.22 -4.93 -8.50
C MET A 28 -19.13 -5.42 -9.46
N THR A 29 -18.64 -6.65 -9.27
CA THR A 29 -17.66 -7.30 -10.15
C THR A 29 -18.05 -8.77 -10.34
N ASP A 30 -17.40 -9.45 -11.32
CA ASP A 30 -17.52 -10.89 -11.50
C ASP A 30 -16.40 -11.69 -10.79
N ARG A 31 -15.64 -11.00 -9.93
CA ARG A 31 -14.49 -11.59 -9.22
C ARG A 31 -14.89 -12.20 -7.89
N GLU A 32 -14.18 -13.24 -7.54
CA GLU A 32 -14.16 -13.82 -6.19
C GLU A 32 -12.80 -13.58 -5.55
N ILE A 33 -12.80 -13.27 -4.26
CA ILE A 33 -11.61 -13.00 -3.48
C ILE A 33 -11.58 -13.88 -2.21
N PRO A 34 -10.40 -14.35 -1.77
CA PRO A 34 -10.28 -15.19 -0.59
C PRO A 34 -10.47 -14.42 0.71
N VAL A 35 -10.92 -15.12 1.74
CA VAL A 35 -10.78 -14.68 3.13
C VAL A 35 -9.45 -15.19 3.67
N ILE A 36 -8.60 -14.30 4.15
CA ILE A 36 -7.29 -14.61 4.72
C ILE A 36 -7.24 -14.25 6.21
N ALA A 37 -6.38 -14.92 6.96
CA ALA A 37 -6.12 -14.59 8.36
C ALA A 37 -4.79 -13.81 8.46
N ASP A 38 -4.83 -12.58 8.99
CA ASP A 38 -3.64 -11.76 9.17
C ASP A 38 -3.72 -10.95 10.47
N PRO A 39 -2.65 -10.93 11.29
CA PRO A 39 -2.61 -10.19 12.55
C PRO A 39 -2.67 -8.66 12.39
N TYR A 40 -2.53 -8.16 11.16
CA TYR A 40 -2.73 -6.76 10.82
C TYR A 40 -4.13 -6.26 11.20
N VAL A 41 -5.14 -7.14 11.17
CA VAL A 41 -6.53 -6.75 11.43
C VAL A 41 -6.78 -6.56 12.92
N ASP A 42 -7.26 -5.38 13.28
CA ASP A 42 -7.79 -5.11 14.62
C ASP A 42 -9.23 -5.62 14.72
N LYS A 43 -9.43 -6.67 15.52
CA LYS A 43 -10.74 -7.31 15.70
C LYS A 43 -11.77 -6.45 16.45
N GLU A 44 -11.33 -5.43 17.16
CA GLU A 44 -12.20 -4.50 17.88
C GLU A 44 -12.60 -3.29 17.01
N PHE A 45 -11.96 -3.09 15.87
CA PHE A 45 -12.26 -1.99 14.97
C PHE A 45 -13.34 -2.38 13.93
N GLY A 46 -14.44 -1.63 13.90
CA GLY A 46 -15.52 -1.82 12.93
C GLY A 46 -16.17 -3.19 13.00
N THR A 47 -16.08 -3.96 11.92
CA THR A 47 -16.57 -5.33 11.84
C THR A 47 -15.52 -6.38 12.21
N GLY A 48 -14.26 -6.00 12.31
CA GLY A 48 -13.14 -6.93 12.42
C GLY A 48 -12.76 -7.59 11.08
N CYS A 49 -13.31 -7.10 9.96
CA CYS A 49 -12.96 -7.51 8.61
C CYS A 49 -12.41 -6.32 7.84
N VAL A 50 -11.30 -6.52 7.14
CA VAL A 50 -10.65 -5.48 6.33
C VAL A 50 -10.51 -5.96 4.89
N LYS A 51 -10.94 -5.13 3.92
CA LYS A 51 -10.63 -5.37 2.51
C LYS A 51 -9.13 -5.13 2.28
N ILE A 52 -8.50 -5.87 1.41
CA ILE A 52 -7.09 -5.74 1.08
C ILE A 52 -6.96 -5.34 -0.38
N THR A 53 -6.35 -4.16 -0.61
CA THR A 53 -6.13 -3.55 -1.93
C THR A 53 -4.64 -3.24 -2.12
N PRO A 54 -3.80 -4.22 -2.41
CA PRO A 54 -2.33 -4.08 -2.38
C PRO A 54 -1.81 -2.96 -3.29
N ALA A 55 -2.47 -2.73 -4.43
CA ALA A 55 -2.03 -1.72 -5.39
C ALA A 55 -2.26 -0.26 -4.96
N HIS A 56 -3.12 -0.02 -3.95
CA HIS A 56 -3.59 1.32 -3.61
C HIS A 56 -3.51 1.68 -2.12
N ASP A 57 -2.90 0.82 -1.31
CA ASP A 57 -2.65 1.09 0.11
C ASP A 57 -1.31 0.46 0.55
N PRO A 58 -0.40 1.23 1.18
CA PRO A 58 0.91 0.73 1.60
C PRO A 58 0.84 -0.41 2.63
N ASN A 59 -0.13 -0.38 3.53
CA ASN A 59 -0.30 -1.44 4.53
C ASN A 59 -0.88 -2.70 3.88
N ASP A 60 -1.87 -2.53 3.01
CA ASP A 60 -2.46 -3.63 2.23
C ASP A 60 -1.42 -4.27 1.30
N PHE A 61 -0.46 -3.49 0.79
CA PHE A 61 0.67 -3.99 0.01
C PHE A 61 1.54 -4.97 0.81
N GLU A 62 1.86 -4.65 2.07
CA GLU A 62 2.63 -5.55 2.93
C GLU A 62 1.83 -6.83 3.29
N VAL A 63 0.52 -6.71 3.50
CA VAL A 63 -0.36 -7.88 3.64
C VAL A 63 -0.36 -8.70 2.35
N GLY A 64 -0.49 -8.03 1.21
CA GLY A 64 -0.46 -8.65 -0.12
C GLY A 64 0.80 -9.47 -0.35
N LYS A 65 1.97 -8.95 0.01
CA LYS A 65 3.24 -9.67 -0.06
C LYS A 65 3.25 -10.93 0.81
N ARG A 66 2.78 -10.84 2.06
CA ARG A 66 2.76 -12.00 2.97
C ARG A 66 1.88 -13.13 2.47
N HIS A 67 0.78 -12.79 1.80
CA HIS A 67 -0.21 -13.74 1.30
C HIS A 67 -0.14 -14.00 -0.20
N ASN A 68 0.87 -13.45 -0.89
CA ASN A 68 1.06 -13.55 -2.35
C ASN A 68 -0.20 -13.17 -3.13
N LEU A 69 -0.84 -12.06 -2.75
CA LEU A 69 -2.03 -11.53 -3.40
C LEU A 69 -1.68 -10.78 -4.69
N GLU A 70 -2.61 -10.77 -5.61
CA GLU A 70 -2.48 -10.00 -6.86
C GLU A 70 -2.54 -8.48 -6.59
N GLU A 71 -1.76 -7.71 -7.34
CA GLU A 71 -1.71 -6.26 -7.28
C GLU A 71 -2.49 -5.67 -8.45
N ILE A 72 -3.73 -5.26 -8.22
CA ILE A 72 -4.64 -4.77 -9.26
C ILE A 72 -4.75 -3.24 -9.21
N VAL A 73 -4.09 -2.58 -10.15
CA VAL A 73 -4.18 -1.13 -10.34
C VAL A 73 -5.47 -0.78 -11.08
N VAL A 74 -6.30 0.08 -10.49
CA VAL A 74 -7.63 0.43 -11.03
C VAL A 74 -7.79 1.92 -11.34
N ILE A 75 -6.78 2.73 -11.03
CA ILE A 75 -6.75 4.17 -11.29
C ILE A 75 -5.66 4.47 -12.31
N ASN A 76 -5.96 5.27 -13.32
CA ASN A 76 -5.02 5.79 -14.30
C ASN A 76 -4.16 6.92 -13.71
N ASP A 77 -3.09 7.30 -14.41
CA ASP A 77 -2.18 8.37 -13.96
C ASP A 77 -2.85 9.75 -13.89
N ASP A 78 -3.93 9.95 -14.62
CA ASP A 78 -4.76 11.17 -14.58
C ASP A 78 -5.89 11.13 -13.53
N ALA A 79 -5.87 10.11 -12.66
CA ALA A 79 -6.85 9.87 -11.60
C ALA A 79 -8.26 9.49 -12.10
N THR A 80 -8.41 9.08 -13.34
CA THR A 80 -9.62 8.43 -13.83
C THR A 80 -9.59 6.93 -13.56
N MET A 81 -10.75 6.29 -13.55
CA MET A 81 -10.85 4.84 -13.41
C MET A 81 -10.45 4.14 -14.71
N ASN A 82 -9.66 3.06 -14.62
CA ASN A 82 -9.28 2.30 -15.79
C ASN A 82 -10.31 1.22 -16.17
N LYS A 83 -10.04 0.45 -17.22
CA LYS A 83 -10.91 -0.61 -17.73
C LYS A 83 -11.31 -1.68 -16.71
N LEU A 84 -10.51 -1.89 -15.65
CA LEU A 84 -10.79 -2.88 -14.61
C LEU A 84 -11.91 -2.44 -13.67
N ALA A 85 -12.29 -1.17 -13.72
CA ALA A 85 -13.45 -0.64 -12.99
C ALA A 85 -14.78 -0.88 -13.71
N GLY A 86 -14.79 -1.58 -14.85
CA GLY A 86 -15.99 -1.96 -15.60
C GLY A 86 -16.81 -0.74 -16.03
N LYS A 87 -18.07 -0.67 -15.65
CA LYS A 87 -18.97 0.44 -16.05
C LYS A 87 -18.55 1.82 -15.55
N TYR A 88 -17.59 1.91 -14.65
CA TYR A 88 -17.03 3.16 -14.13
C TYR A 88 -15.76 3.60 -14.87
N GLU A 89 -15.34 2.88 -15.91
CA GLU A 89 -14.18 3.25 -16.73
C GLU A 89 -14.29 4.69 -17.25
N GLY A 90 -13.19 5.44 -17.18
CA GLY A 90 -13.09 6.84 -17.59
C GLY A 90 -13.70 7.86 -16.64
N MET A 91 -14.42 7.44 -15.59
CA MET A 91 -14.93 8.36 -14.58
C MET A 91 -13.79 8.91 -13.72
N ASP A 92 -13.92 10.18 -13.29
CA ASP A 92 -13.10 10.71 -12.20
C ASP A 92 -13.30 9.87 -10.92
N ARG A 93 -12.24 9.71 -10.14
CA ARG A 93 -12.26 8.89 -8.91
C ARG A 93 -13.37 9.27 -7.92
N TYR A 94 -13.71 10.56 -7.80
CA TYR A 94 -14.76 11.01 -6.89
C TYR A 94 -16.16 10.76 -7.45
N GLU A 95 -16.33 10.94 -8.76
CA GLU A 95 -17.59 10.62 -9.44
C GLU A 95 -17.85 9.09 -9.42
N SER A 96 -16.82 8.30 -9.66
CA SER A 96 -16.89 6.83 -9.54
C SER A 96 -17.29 6.40 -8.13
N ARG A 97 -16.73 7.03 -7.08
CA ARG A 97 -17.11 6.76 -5.69
C ARG A 97 -18.59 7.00 -5.44
N LYS A 98 -19.13 8.13 -5.90
CA LYS A 98 -20.55 8.47 -5.74
C LYS A 98 -21.45 7.47 -6.47
N ALA A 99 -21.10 7.16 -7.71
CA ALA A 99 -21.84 6.19 -8.51
C ALA A 99 -21.84 4.80 -7.89
N LEU A 100 -20.66 4.34 -7.42
CA LEU A 100 -20.51 3.03 -6.76
C LEU A 100 -21.35 2.93 -5.48
N VAL A 101 -21.33 3.96 -4.63
CA VAL A 101 -22.13 3.96 -3.38
C VAL A 101 -23.61 3.85 -3.70
N LYS A 102 -24.09 4.60 -4.71
CA LYS A 102 -25.48 4.52 -5.17
C LYS A 102 -25.83 3.11 -5.67
N ASP A 103 -24.98 2.51 -6.49
CA ASP A 103 -25.21 1.18 -7.03
C ASP A 103 -25.22 0.09 -5.93
N LEU A 104 -24.38 0.23 -4.90
CA LEU A 104 -24.39 -0.65 -3.73
C LEU A 104 -25.69 -0.49 -2.91
N GLU A 105 -26.21 0.74 -2.80
CA GLU A 105 -27.50 1.02 -2.16
C GLU A 105 -28.67 0.39 -2.93
N GLU A 106 -28.71 0.59 -4.25
CA GLU A 106 -29.72 -0.01 -5.13
C GLU A 106 -29.71 -1.53 -5.13
N ALA A 107 -28.50 -2.12 -4.98
CA ALA A 107 -28.35 -3.58 -4.85
C ALA A 107 -28.65 -4.13 -3.45
N GLY A 108 -28.98 -3.26 -2.46
CA GLY A 108 -29.21 -3.67 -1.07
C GLY A 108 -27.97 -4.12 -0.32
N LEU A 109 -26.78 -3.77 -0.80
CA LEU A 109 -25.49 -4.16 -0.24
C LEU A 109 -24.87 -3.10 0.67
N LEU A 110 -25.42 -1.87 0.66
CA LEU A 110 -24.97 -0.78 1.52
C LEU A 110 -25.64 -0.88 2.89
N VAL A 111 -24.88 -1.23 3.92
CA VAL A 111 -25.41 -1.37 5.30
C VAL A 111 -25.59 -0.01 5.97
N LYS A 112 -24.56 0.84 5.92
CA LYS A 112 -24.59 2.20 6.49
C LYS A 112 -23.44 3.06 5.96
N VAL A 113 -23.62 4.37 6.02
CA VAL A 113 -22.58 5.37 5.83
C VAL A 113 -22.34 6.08 7.15
N VAL A 114 -21.10 6.12 7.61
CA VAL A 114 -20.71 6.76 8.88
C VAL A 114 -19.68 7.83 8.59
N PRO A 115 -19.85 9.07 9.08
CA PRO A 115 -18.80 10.08 9.03
C PRO A 115 -17.53 9.59 9.72
N HIS A 116 -16.40 9.72 9.05
CA HIS A 116 -15.09 9.33 9.57
C HIS A 116 -14.06 10.42 9.26
N SER A 117 -13.30 10.81 10.26
CA SER A 117 -12.20 11.77 10.11
C SER A 117 -10.86 11.04 10.14
N HIS A 118 -10.05 11.27 9.13
CA HIS A 118 -8.70 10.71 9.01
C HIS A 118 -7.79 11.68 8.26
N ASN A 119 -6.48 11.49 8.39
CA ASN A 119 -5.50 12.26 7.66
C ASN A 119 -5.40 11.76 6.23
N VAL A 120 -5.48 12.68 5.27
CA VAL A 120 -5.31 12.39 3.84
C VAL A 120 -4.08 13.11 3.34
N GLY A 121 -3.19 12.37 2.67
CA GLY A 121 -2.01 12.95 2.03
C GLY A 121 -2.40 13.89 0.89
N THR A 122 -1.82 15.08 0.88
CA THR A 122 -2.00 16.05 -0.21
C THR A 122 -0.65 16.48 -0.77
N HIS A 123 -0.64 16.85 -2.04
CA HIS A 123 0.54 17.41 -2.67
C HIS A 123 0.79 18.82 -2.11
N ASP A 124 2.03 19.10 -1.68
CA ASP A 124 2.42 20.31 -0.96
C ASP A 124 2.20 21.62 -1.74
N ARG A 125 2.31 21.61 -3.08
CA ARG A 125 2.17 22.80 -3.91
C ARG A 125 0.74 23.09 -4.36
N CYS A 126 -0.03 22.06 -4.72
CA CYS A 126 -1.36 22.25 -5.31
C CYS A 126 -2.51 21.78 -4.41
N GLY A 127 -2.20 21.15 -3.26
CA GLY A 127 -3.23 20.65 -2.33
C GLY A 127 -4.07 19.48 -2.86
N THR A 128 -3.74 18.95 -4.04
CA THR A 128 -4.45 17.80 -4.60
C THR A 128 -4.23 16.56 -3.75
N THR A 129 -5.29 15.83 -3.47
CA THR A 129 -5.23 14.55 -2.76
C THR A 129 -4.37 13.55 -3.53
N VAL A 130 -3.42 12.95 -2.82
CA VAL A 130 -2.55 11.89 -3.35
C VAL A 130 -3.29 10.56 -3.27
N GLU A 131 -3.34 9.85 -4.40
CA GLU A 131 -3.81 8.46 -4.44
C GLU A 131 -2.60 7.54 -4.42
N PRO A 132 -2.45 6.66 -3.42
CA PRO A 132 -1.38 5.67 -3.41
C PRO A 132 -1.50 4.74 -4.62
N MET A 133 -0.40 4.55 -5.34
CA MET A 133 -0.33 3.67 -6.51
C MET A 133 1.02 2.96 -6.55
N ILE A 134 1.02 1.70 -6.93
CA ILE A 134 2.25 0.96 -7.18
C ILE A 134 2.88 1.46 -8.47
N LYS A 135 4.16 1.82 -8.39
CA LYS A 135 5.00 2.21 -9.53
C LYS A 135 6.37 1.59 -9.38
N GLN A 136 6.99 1.23 -10.49
CA GLN A 136 8.38 0.79 -10.48
C GLN A 136 9.31 1.95 -10.10
N GLN A 137 10.18 1.69 -9.14
CA GLN A 137 11.16 2.65 -8.64
C GLN A 137 12.51 1.96 -8.42
N TRP A 138 13.57 2.73 -8.49
CA TRP A 138 14.91 2.28 -8.14
C TRP A 138 15.14 2.40 -6.64
N PHE A 139 15.52 1.30 -6.03
CA PHE A 139 15.88 1.24 -4.62
C PHE A 139 17.32 0.78 -4.43
N VAL A 140 17.99 1.36 -3.46
CA VAL A 140 19.27 0.87 -2.93
C VAL A 140 18.96 0.04 -1.70
N LYS A 141 19.40 -1.23 -1.69
CA LYS A 141 19.33 -2.09 -0.51
C LYS A 141 20.29 -1.58 0.54
N MET A 142 19.77 -1.11 1.66
CA MET A 142 20.55 -0.44 2.69
C MET A 142 21.16 -1.41 3.71
N ASP A 143 20.56 -2.58 3.94
CA ASP A 143 20.94 -3.52 4.98
C ASP A 143 22.44 -3.87 4.97
N GLU A 144 23.00 -4.20 3.78
CA GLU A 144 24.40 -4.56 3.66
C GLU A 144 25.32 -3.32 3.70
N MET A 145 24.85 -2.20 3.17
CA MET A 145 25.64 -0.98 3.10
C MET A 145 25.82 -0.29 4.45
N ILE A 146 24.85 -0.42 5.34
CA ILE A 146 24.88 0.25 6.65
C ILE A 146 25.78 -0.49 7.66
N LYS A 147 25.94 -1.81 7.53
CA LYS A 147 26.71 -2.64 8.48
C LYS A 147 28.10 -2.11 8.76
N PRO A 148 28.97 -1.89 7.76
CA PRO A 148 30.33 -1.40 8.02
C PRO A 148 30.34 0.00 8.64
N ALA A 149 29.38 0.87 8.30
CA ALA A 149 29.28 2.20 8.89
C ALA A 149 28.90 2.13 10.38
N VAL A 150 27.97 1.26 10.75
CA VAL A 150 27.56 1.01 12.14
C VAL A 150 28.72 0.40 12.94
N GLU A 151 29.40 -0.60 12.38
CA GLU A 151 30.58 -1.23 13.00
C GLU A 151 31.70 -0.23 13.23
N GLY A 152 31.99 0.62 12.26
CA GLY A 152 33.02 1.67 12.42
C GLY A 152 32.76 2.63 13.58
N VAL A 153 31.49 2.95 13.84
CA VAL A 153 31.14 3.77 15.03
C VAL A 153 31.24 2.95 16.31
N LYS A 154 30.77 1.69 16.32
CA LYS A 154 30.85 0.83 17.49
C LYS A 154 32.29 0.50 17.91
N ASN A 155 33.16 0.31 16.95
CA ASN A 155 34.57 -0.01 17.18
C ASN A 155 35.42 1.25 17.49
N GLY A 156 34.87 2.44 17.32
CA GLY A 156 35.59 3.69 17.54
C GLY A 156 36.42 4.19 16.37
N ASP A 157 36.38 3.53 15.22
CA ASP A 157 37.05 3.96 13.99
C ASP A 157 36.43 5.26 13.47
N ILE A 158 35.13 5.46 13.69
CA ILE A 158 34.37 6.65 13.41
C ILE A 158 33.87 7.24 14.72
N GLN A 159 34.22 8.51 14.99
CA GLN A 159 33.78 9.20 16.18
C GLN A 159 32.74 10.26 15.87
N LEU A 160 31.59 10.19 16.53
CA LEU A 160 30.53 11.20 16.42
C LEU A 160 30.68 12.24 17.54
N LEU A 161 30.82 13.49 17.15
CA LEU A 161 30.97 14.62 18.09
C LEU A 161 29.78 15.57 18.00
N PRO A 162 29.17 15.93 19.12
CA PRO A 162 29.39 15.40 20.46
C PRO A 162 28.84 13.97 20.61
N LYS A 163 29.38 13.19 21.55
CA LYS A 163 29.04 11.77 21.74
C LYS A 163 27.53 11.47 21.85
N ARG A 164 26.75 12.41 22.35
CA ARG A 164 25.28 12.29 22.43
C ARG A 164 24.62 12.00 21.07
N MET A 165 25.28 12.34 19.96
CA MET A 165 24.75 12.09 18.60
C MET A 165 24.78 10.62 18.22
N GLU A 166 25.56 9.78 18.91
CA GLU A 166 25.53 8.32 18.70
C GLU A 166 24.14 7.74 18.87
N LYS A 167 23.38 8.21 19.87
CA LYS A 167 22.01 7.75 20.10
C LYS A 167 21.11 8.04 18.87
N THR A 168 21.21 9.22 18.32
CA THR A 168 20.45 9.60 17.12
C THR A 168 20.90 8.78 15.91
N TYR A 169 22.21 8.60 15.75
CA TYR A 169 22.78 7.81 14.67
C TYR A 169 22.27 6.37 14.70
N PHE A 170 22.40 5.68 15.84
CA PHE A 170 21.93 4.29 15.98
C PHE A 170 20.42 4.18 15.81
N ASN A 171 19.63 5.13 16.33
CA ASN A 171 18.19 5.11 16.11
C ASN A 171 17.81 5.19 14.61
N TRP A 172 18.54 5.93 13.82
CA TRP A 172 18.36 5.99 12.36
C TRP A 172 18.84 4.72 11.66
N THR A 173 20.02 4.20 12.04
CA THR A 173 20.64 3.06 11.39
C THR A 173 19.94 1.74 11.73
N ASP A 174 19.43 1.57 12.97
CA ASP A 174 18.71 0.38 13.39
C ASP A 174 17.31 0.28 12.73
N ASN A 175 16.77 1.41 12.27
CA ASN A 175 15.47 1.49 11.60
C ASN A 175 15.60 1.86 10.12
N ILE A 176 16.76 1.63 9.52
CA ILE A 176 16.98 1.99 8.12
C ILE A 176 16.10 1.15 7.21
N ARG A 177 15.60 1.79 6.16
CA ARG A 177 14.83 1.13 5.09
C ARG A 177 15.56 1.31 3.78
N ASP A 178 15.23 0.47 2.81
CA ASP A 178 15.72 0.62 1.44
C ASP A 178 15.44 2.03 0.93
N TRP A 179 16.45 2.64 0.34
CA TRP A 179 16.38 4.03 -0.12
C TRP A 179 15.89 4.12 -1.56
N CYS A 180 14.71 4.70 -1.74
CA CYS A 180 14.21 5.03 -3.06
C CYS A 180 15.00 6.21 -3.64
N ILE A 181 15.82 5.94 -4.66
CA ILE A 181 16.68 6.94 -5.30
C ILE A 181 16.05 7.58 -6.54
N SER A 182 15.03 6.95 -7.12
CA SER A 182 14.32 7.51 -8.27
C SER A 182 13.18 8.43 -7.86
N ARG A 183 12.85 9.35 -8.76
CA ARG A 183 11.69 10.24 -8.67
C ARG A 183 11.00 10.24 -10.04
N GLN A 184 9.68 10.21 -10.06
CA GLN A 184 8.91 10.31 -11.29
C GLN A 184 8.75 11.77 -11.72
N LEU A 185 9.87 12.41 -12.04
CA LEU A 185 9.93 13.79 -12.48
C LEU A 185 10.04 13.83 -14.01
N TRP A 186 9.23 14.66 -14.64
CA TRP A 186 9.34 14.90 -16.08
C TRP A 186 10.65 15.59 -16.44
N TRP A 187 11.09 16.52 -15.60
CA TRP A 187 12.39 17.17 -15.69
C TRP A 187 13.23 16.84 -14.46
N GLY A 188 14.23 16.02 -14.61
CA GLY A 188 15.06 15.57 -13.51
C GLY A 188 16.32 14.83 -13.97
N HIS A 189 17.12 14.41 -13.00
CA HIS A 189 18.34 13.65 -13.24
C HIS A 189 17.99 12.20 -13.60
N ARG A 190 18.50 11.72 -14.74
CA ARG A 190 18.27 10.34 -15.17
C ARG A 190 19.11 9.38 -14.33
N ILE A 191 18.51 8.29 -13.86
CA ILE A 191 19.24 7.19 -13.23
C ILE A 191 20.09 6.50 -14.30
N PRO A 192 21.43 6.39 -14.15
CA PRO A 192 22.32 5.80 -15.13
C PRO A 192 22.32 4.26 -15.04
N ALA A 193 21.17 3.65 -15.23
CA ALA A 193 21.00 2.21 -15.29
C ALA A 193 20.77 1.77 -16.74
N TYR A 194 21.41 0.66 -17.10
CA TYR A 194 21.34 0.07 -18.42
C TYR A 194 20.97 -1.40 -18.30
N TYR A 195 20.10 -1.83 -19.15
CA TYR A 195 19.69 -3.25 -19.24
C TYR A 195 20.47 -3.93 -20.35
N CYS A 196 20.90 -5.16 -20.10
CA CYS A 196 21.46 -6.01 -21.14
C CYS A 196 20.32 -6.66 -21.93
N ASP A 197 20.42 -6.64 -23.27
CA ASP A 197 19.38 -7.23 -24.13
C ASP A 197 19.31 -8.76 -24.01
N GLU A 198 20.38 -9.41 -23.52
CA GLU A 198 20.46 -10.86 -23.39
C GLU A 198 20.12 -11.40 -22.00
N CYS A 199 20.42 -10.65 -20.93
CA CYS A 199 20.26 -11.14 -19.56
C CYS A 199 19.47 -10.20 -18.62
N GLY A 200 19.01 -9.05 -19.10
CA GLY A 200 18.21 -8.09 -18.32
C GLY A 200 19.01 -7.07 -17.50
#